data_d55f1667d8620407502490c9be04fd09
#
_entry.id   d55f1667d8620407502490c9be04fd09
#
_cell.length_a   1.000
_cell.length_b   1.000
_cell.length_c   1.000
_cell.angle_alpha   90.00
_cell.angle_beta   90.00
_cell.angle_gamma   90.00
#
_symmetry.space_group_name_H-M   'P 1'
#
loop_
_entity.id
_entity.type
_entity.pdbx_description
1 polymer ?
#
loop_
_entity_poly.entity_id
_entity_poly.type
_entity_poly.pdbx_seq_one_letter_code
_entity_poly.pdbx_strand_id
1 'polypeptide(L)'
;MASKVLLVTGTTSGMGRTIALDAAAAGYTVVATGRDEQRMAELAKEAKARQVELDIRFLEITDHPAVYALIGAVARIHGHLDAVVSQAGGIFALGTAEQITMDGFRFVLETNFFGNLAVIKAALPHLRASKGRLIVTTSANGLVGAPYNDAYAASKFALEGAVESLAPVVARYGVRTTIVEPGPVATEVMAPRRFEKLLLHDAVENSPYPEPWDFLSRVIGNTGGVQAVEEVGPQILDLLARDNPPLRFQTAQWARDFVAPKLSADLDGKKVYEASEAYIGLAG
;
A
#
# COMPACT_ATOMS: atom_id res chain seq x y z
N MET A 1 13.91 -12.44 -23.45
CA MET A 1 12.70 -11.62 -23.29
C MET A 1 13.11 -10.33 -22.62
N ALA A 2 12.49 -9.18 -22.94
CA ALA A 2 12.76 -7.94 -22.23
C ALA A 2 12.36 -8.08 -20.74
N SER A 3 13.11 -7.44 -19.85
CA SER A 3 12.80 -7.43 -18.41
C SER A 3 11.46 -6.73 -18.19
N LYS A 4 10.63 -7.25 -17.29
CA LYS A 4 9.36 -6.61 -16.90
C LYS A 4 9.63 -5.33 -16.10
N VAL A 5 8.94 -4.24 -16.42
CA VAL A 5 9.07 -2.96 -15.73
C VAL A 5 8.07 -2.87 -14.58
N LEU A 6 8.58 -2.66 -13.38
CA LEU A 6 7.82 -2.53 -12.15
C LEU A 6 8.05 -1.16 -11.51
N LEU A 7 6.97 -0.41 -11.28
CA LEU A 7 7.00 0.79 -10.44
C LEU A 7 6.58 0.46 -9.02
N VAL A 8 7.37 0.86 -8.03
CA VAL A 8 7.05 0.74 -6.60
C VAL A 8 7.08 2.11 -5.95
N THR A 9 5.98 2.50 -5.29
CA THR A 9 5.93 3.76 -4.54
C THR A 9 6.26 3.55 -3.05
N GLY A 10 6.87 4.55 -2.40
CA GLY A 10 7.17 4.49 -0.97
C GLY A 10 8.32 3.54 -0.61
N THR A 11 9.39 3.53 -1.40
CA THR A 11 10.50 2.57 -1.27
C THR A 11 11.60 3.01 -0.30
N THR A 12 11.49 4.16 0.33
CA THR A 12 12.54 4.70 1.21
C THR A 12 12.60 4.03 2.58
N SER A 13 11.61 3.20 2.93
CA SER A 13 11.59 2.44 4.19
C SER A 13 10.65 1.25 4.14
N GLY A 14 10.75 0.34 5.11
CA GLY A 14 9.78 -0.71 5.38
C GLY A 14 9.49 -1.62 4.18
N MET A 15 8.23 -1.99 4.01
CA MET A 15 7.79 -2.95 2.98
C MET A 15 8.16 -2.52 1.56
N GLY A 16 7.97 -1.24 1.21
CA GLY A 16 8.29 -0.77 -0.14
C GLY A 16 9.76 -0.91 -0.50
N ARG A 17 10.67 -0.70 0.47
CA ARG A 17 12.11 -0.91 0.31
C ARG A 17 12.44 -2.37 0.02
N THR A 18 11.90 -3.28 0.82
CA THR A 18 12.08 -4.73 0.65
C THR A 18 11.53 -5.20 -0.70
N ILE A 19 10.30 -4.78 -1.05
CA ILE A 19 9.68 -5.13 -2.33
C ILE A 19 10.56 -4.68 -3.52
N ALA A 20 11.08 -3.45 -3.49
CA ALA A 20 11.90 -2.93 -4.59
C ALA A 20 13.20 -3.72 -4.77
N LEU A 21 13.89 -4.00 -3.66
CA LEU A 21 15.15 -4.76 -3.68
C LEU A 21 14.96 -6.21 -4.13
N ASP A 22 13.95 -6.88 -3.61
CA ASP A 22 13.65 -8.27 -3.94
C ASP A 22 13.17 -8.42 -5.39
N ALA A 23 12.38 -7.45 -5.88
CA ALA A 23 11.95 -7.43 -7.28
C ALA A 23 13.12 -7.23 -8.24
N ALA A 24 14.07 -6.35 -7.90
CA ALA A 24 15.28 -6.18 -8.69
C ALA A 24 16.13 -7.46 -8.70
N ALA A 25 16.28 -8.12 -7.55
CA ALA A 25 16.97 -9.42 -7.46
C ALA A 25 16.27 -10.53 -8.26
N ALA A 26 14.95 -10.44 -8.41
CA ALA A 26 14.15 -11.35 -9.24
C ALA A 26 14.18 -11.00 -10.75
N GLY A 27 14.95 -9.98 -11.16
CA GLY A 27 15.16 -9.61 -12.56
C GLY A 27 14.16 -8.61 -13.15
N TYR A 28 13.36 -7.93 -12.32
CA TYR A 28 12.55 -6.81 -12.79
C TYR A 28 13.43 -5.57 -13.02
N THR A 29 13.06 -4.76 -14.02
CA THR A 29 13.51 -3.37 -14.10
C THR A 29 12.66 -2.56 -13.14
N VAL A 30 13.22 -2.18 -12.00
CA VAL A 30 12.46 -1.55 -10.92
C VAL A 30 12.67 -0.04 -10.91
N VAL A 31 11.56 0.70 -11.01
CA VAL A 31 11.51 2.13 -10.72
C VAL A 31 11.02 2.29 -9.28
N ALA A 32 11.93 2.68 -8.39
CA ALA A 32 11.70 2.84 -6.97
C ALA A 32 11.48 4.32 -6.64
N THR A 33 10.37 4.68 -6.00
CA THR A 33 10.08 6.09 -5.72
C THR A 33 9.95 6.39 -4.23
N GLY A 34 10.39 7.59 -3.85
CA GLY A 34 10.31 8.09 -2.49
C GLY A 34 10.49 9.61 -2.44
N ARG A 35 10.26 10.20 -1.27
CA ARG A 35 10.32 11.66 -1.06
C ARG A 35 11.43 12.13 -0.12
N ASP A 36 12.19 11.22 0.44
CA ASP A 36 13.29 11.51 1.37
C ASP A 36 14.61 11.20 0.69
N GLU A 37 15.34 12.23 0.29
CA GLU A 37 16.58 12.11 -0.47
C GLU A 37 17.67 11.34 0.30
N GLN A 38 17.76 11.54 1.63
CA GLN A 38 18.74 10.80 2.44
C GLN A 38 18.46 9.31 2.42
N ARG A 39 17.18 8.92 2.61
CA ARG A 39 16.76 7.51 2.57
C ARG A 39 16.84 6.91 1.17
N MET A 40 16.63 7.72 0.13
CA MET A 40 16.87 7.30 -1.26
C MET A 40 18.34 6.96 -1.48
N ALA A 41 19.27 7.77 -0.94
CA ALA A 41 20.71 7.48 -0.99
C ALA A 41 21.07 6.19 -0.20
N GLU A 42 20.41 5.94 0.93
CA GLU A 42 20.58 4.69 1.69
C GLU A 42 20.06 3.48 0.89
N LEU A 43 18.91 3.60 0.22
CA LEU A 43 18.37 2.56 -0.65
C LEU A 43 19.34 2.25 -1.81
N ALA A 44 19.94 3.29 -2.42
CA ALA A 44 20.94 3.10 -3.47
C ALA A 44 22.21 2.36 -2.97
N LYS A 45 22.66 2.65 -1.76
CA LYS A 45 23.80 1.93 -1.14
C LYS A 45 23.45 0.47 -0.88
N GLU A 46 22.23 0.19 -0.39
CA GLU A 46 21.79 -1.18 -0.15
C GLU A 46 21.60 -1.96 -1.45
N ALA A 47 21.03 -1.36 -2.49
CA ALA A 47 20.91 -1.98 -3.81
C ALA A 47 22.31 -2.38 -4.36
N LYS A 48 23.29 -1.48 -4.24
CA LYS A 48 24.66 -1.79 -4.62
C LYS A 48 25.26 -2.93 -3.81
N ALA A 49 25.04 -2.95 -2.50
CA ALA A 49 25.51 -4.04 -1.62
C ALA A 49 24.89 -5.40 -1.97
N ARG A 50 23.64 -5.40 -2.41
CA ARG A 50 22.92 -6.61 -2.90
C ARG A 50 23.20 -6.94 -4.37
N GLN A 51 24.05 -6.14 -5.05
CA GLN A 51 24.36 -6.29 -6.48
C GLN A 51 23.14 -6.24 -7.39
N VAL A 52 22.17 -5.37 -7.06
CA VAL A 52 20.98 -5.11 -7.87
C VAL A 52 20.92 -3.64 -8.29
N GLU A 53 20.23 -3.39 -9.40
CA GLU A 53 20.04 -2.04 -9.94
C GLU A 53 18.60 -1.56 -9.69
N LEU A 54 18.47 -0.30 -9.26
CA LEU A 54 17.20 0.39 -9.08
C LEU A 54 17.26 1.75 -9.80
N ASP A 55 16.22 2.07 -10.56
CA ASP A 55 15.97 3.43 -11.02
C ASP A 55 15.25 4.19 -9.90
N ILE A 56 16.01 4.90 -9.06
CA ILE A 56 15.48 5.59 -7.88
C ILE A 56 15.08 7.01 -8.26
N ARG A 57 13.80 7.37 -8.05
CA ARG A 57 13.27 8.68 -8.41
C ARG A 57 12.53 9.33 -7.25
N PHE A 58 12.69 10.66 -7.14
CA PHE A 58 11.91 11.46 -6.19
C PHE A 58 10.44 11.48 -6.63
N LEU A 59 9.55 11.24 -5.67
CA LEU A 59 8.11 11.39 -5.84
C LEU A 59 7.43 11.67 -4.50
N GLU A 60 6.79 12.84 -4.41
CA GLU A 60 5.75 13.10 -3.41
C GLU A 60 4.38 12.77 -4.03
N ILE A 61 3.70 11.75 -3.47
CA ILE A 61 2.45 11.26 -4.08
C ILE A 61 1.27 12.22 -3.94
N THR A 62 1.38 13.22 -3.07
CA THR A 62 0.38 14.30 -2.93
C THR A 62 0.56 15.38 -4.00
N ASP A 63 1.67 15.40 -4.70
CA ASP A 63 1.83 16.19 -5.93
C ASP A 63 1.31 15.38 -7.13
N HIS A 64 -0.02 15.42 -7.32
CA HIS A 64 -0.68 14.64 -8.36
C HIS A 64 -0.14 14.92 -9.77
N PRO A 65 0.12 16.18 -10.19
CA PRO A 65 0.79 16.46 -11.45
C PRO A 65 2.13 15.74 -11.61
N ALA A 66 2.97 15.73 -10.57
CA ALA A 66 4.25 15.03 -10.58
C ALA A 66 4.07 13.51 -10.71
N VAL A 67 3.04 12.93 -10.07
CA VAL A 67 2.69 11.51 -10.22
C VAL A 67 2.40 11.16 -11.67
N TYR A 68 1.53 11.92 -12.35
CA TYR A 68 1.20 11.69 -13.77
C TYR A 68 2.42 11.86 -14.67
N ALA A 69 3.22 12.89 -14.44
CA ALA A 69 4.41 13.16 -15.23
C ALA A 69 5.44 12.03 -15.11
N LEU A 70 5.70 11.55 -13.86
CA LEU A 70 6.67 10.50 -13.60
C LEU A 70 6.23 9.17 -14.24
N ILE A 71 4.99 8.73 -14.01
CA ILE A 71 4.49 7.46 -14.54
C ILE A 71 4.46 7.47 -16.07
N GLY A 72 4.02 8.57 -16.67
CA GLY A 72 4.10 8.75 -18.13
C GLY A 72 5.53 8.74 -18.68
N ALA A 73 6.49 9.32 -17.94
CA ALA A 73 7.90 9.28 -18.31
C ALA A 73 8.47 7.85 -18.21
N VAL A 74 8.15 7.10 -17.17
CA VAL A 74 8.56 5.70 -17.01
C VAL A 74 8.09 4.86 -18.17
N ALA A 75 6.80 4.91 -18.49
CA ALA A 75 6.23 4.16 -19.60
C ALA A 75 6.86 4.53 -20.96
N ARG A 76 7.18 5.81 -21.16
CA ARG A 76 7.84 6.27 -22.41
C ARG A 76 9.30 5.82 -22.50
N ILE A 77 10.06 5.89 -21.39
CA ILE A 77 11.49 5.53 -21.37
C ILE A 77 11.68 4.03 -21.58
N HIS A 78 10.88 3.21 -20.93
CA HIS A 78 10.99 1.75 -21.03
C HIS A 78 10.13 1.16 -22.16
N GLY A 79 9.25 1.95 -22.80
CA GLY A 79 8.32 1.51 -23.83
C GLY A 79 7.09 0.78 -23.30
N HIS A 80 7.07 0.41 -22.02
CA HIS A 80 5.97 -0.30 -21.35
C HIS A 80 6.03 -0.12 -19.83
N LEU A 81 4.95 -0.49 -19.14
CA LEU A 81 4.86 -0.61 -17.68
C LEU A 81 4.04 -1.86 -17.37
N ASP A 82 4.69 -2.89 -16.83
CA ASP A 82 4.06 -4.20 -16.63
C ASP A 82 3.38 -4.33 -15.28
N ALA A 83 3.90 -3.64 -14.25
CA ALA A 83 3.32 -3.72 -12.94
C ALA A 83 3.52 -2.43 -12.13
N VAL A 84 2.57 -2.18 -11.22
CA VAL A 84 2.66 -1.12 -10.21
C VAL A 84 2.34 -1.70 -8.85
N VAL A 85 3.20 -1.41 -7.88
CA VAL A 85 2.94 -1.62 -6.46
C VAL A 85 2.75 -0.24 -5.80
N SER A 86 1.50 0.13 -5.56
CA SER A 86 1.13 1.37 -4.87
C SER A 86 1.21 1.13 -3.37
N GLN A 87 2.39 1.44 -2.79
CA GLN A 87 2.77 1.10 -1.42
C GLN A 87 2.92 2.34 -0.53
N ALA A 88 3.05 3.55 -1.12
CA ALA A 88 3.27 4.77 -0.35
C ALA A 88 2.11 5.06 0.61
N GLY A 89 2.45 5.49 1.82
CA GLY A 89 1.49 5.80 2.87
C GLY A 89 2.00 5.39 4.24
N GLY A 90 1.17 5.59 5.25
CA GLY A 90 1.53 5.22 6.62
C GLY A 90 0.51 5.66 7.65
N ILE A 91 0.79 5.33 8.91
CA ILE A 91 0.06 5.84 10.07
C ILE A 91 0.68 7.20 10.40
N PHE A 92 -0.04 8.30 10.19
CA PHE A 92 0.44 9.66 10.42
C PHE A 92 -0.19 10.32 11.64
N ALA A 93 -1.34 9.85 12.07
CA ALA A 93 -2.03 10.31 13.25
C ALA A 93 -2.65 9.14 13.99
N LEU A 94 -2.45 9.08 15.29
CA LEU A 94 -3.08 8.12 16.21
C LEU A 94 -4.03 8.90 17.12
N GLY A 95 -5.23 8.39 17.29
CA GLY A 95 -6.24 9.00 18.16
C GLY A 95 -7.64 8.70 17.66
N THR A 96 -8.62 9.12 18.47
CA THR A 96 -10.02 9.08 18.10
C THR A 96 -10.37 10.27 17.21
N ALA A 97 -11.55 10.23 16.59
CA ALA A 97 -12.07 11.35 15.80
C ALA A 97 -12.20 12.67 16.60
N GLU A 98 -12.31 12.58 17.92
CA GLU A 98 -12.34 13.76 18.80
C GLU A 98 -10.94 14.34 19.03
N GLN A 99 -9.90 13.49 19.02
CA GLN A 99 -8.52 13.91 19.29
C GLN A 99 -7.78 14.40 18.04
N ILE A 100 -8.10 13.85 16.87
CA ILE A 100 -7.41 14.19 15.61
C ILE A 100 -8.08 15.42 14.98
N THR A 101 -7.30 16.45 14.64
CA THR A 101 -7.82 17.63 13.94
C THR A 101 -8.40 17.28 12.56
N MET A 102 -9.31 18.10 12.07
CA MET A 102 -9.82 17.97 10.70
C MET A 102 -8.70 18.07 9.64
N ASP A 103 -7.67 18.85 9.90
CA ASP A 103 -6.51 18.95 9.01
C ASP A 103 -5.65 17.68 9.09
N GLY A 104 -5.56 17.05 10.25
CA GLY A 104 -4.97 15.73 10.43
C GLY A 104 -5.69 14.66 9.60
N PHE A 105 -7.02 14.63 9.65
CA PHE A 105 -7.82 13.75 8.79
C PHE A 105 -7.58 14.01 7.30
N ARG A 106 -7.62 15.28 6.87
CA ARG A 106 -7.34 15.65 5.47
C ARG A 106 -5.96 15.22 5.02
N PHE A 107 -4.93 15.45 5.84
CA PHE A 107 -3.56 15.07 5.55
C PHE A 107 -3.41 13.55 5.38
N VAL A 108 -4.02 12.76 6.28
CA VAL A 108 -3.98 11.29 6.20
C VAL A 108 -4.71 10.78 4.96
N LEU A 109 -5.89 11.33 4.65
CA LEU A 109 -6.63 10.97 3.44
C LEU A 109 -5.88 11.41 2.18
N GLU A 110 -5.31 12.60 2.16
CA GLU A 110 -4.55 13.11 1.01
C GLU A 110 -3.39 12.18 0.66
N THR A 111 -2.62 11.74 1.67
CA THR A 111 -1.50 10.84 1.41
C THR A 111 -1.94 9.41 1.12
N ASN A 112 -2.77 8.82 1.99
CA ASN A 112 -3.08 7.39 1.92
C ASN A 112 -4.12 7.04 0.86
N PHE A 113 -5.05 7.93 0.56
CA PHE A 113 -6.11 7.70 -0.41
C PHE A 113 -5.87 8.45 -1.71
N PHE A 114 -5.89 9.80 -1.70
CA PHE A 114 -5.82 10.56 -2.94
C PHE A 114 -4.48 10.40 -3.68
N GLY A 115 -3.36 10.36 -2.95
CA GLY A 115 -2.05 10.09 -3.55
C GLY A 115 -1.97 8.72 -4.22
N ASN A 116 -2.45 7.66 -3.55
CA ASN A 116 -2.50 6.33 -4.16
C ASN A 116 -3.50 6.26 -5.32
N LEU A 117 -4.63 6.95 -5.21
CA LEU A 117 -5.61 7.04 -6.31
C LEU A 117 -5.00 7.76 -7.53
N ALA A 118 -4.18 8.80 -7.34
CA ALA A 118 -3.45 9.44 -8.43
C ALA A 118 -2.48 8.48 -9.11
N VAL A 119 -1.73 7.68 -8.32
CA VAL A 119 -0.84 6.63 -8.86
C VAL A 119 -1.63 5.61 -9.69
N ILE A 120 -2.74 5.10 -9.16
CA ILE A 120 -3.62 4.16 -9.85
C ILE A 120 -4.12 4.75 -11.17
N LYS A 121 -4.67 5.97 -11.13
CA LYS A 121 -5.21 6.64 -12.33
C LYS A 121 -4.14 6.86 -13.39
N ALA A 122 -2.95 7.31 -13.00
CA ALA A 122 -1.83 7.52 -13.93
C ALA A 122 -1.32 6.19 -14.53
N ALA A 123 -1.31 5.10 -13.76
CA ALA A 123 -0.79 3.81 -14.21
C ALA A 123 -1.75 3.05 -15.13
N LEU A 124 -3.06 3.16 -14.93
CA LEU A 124 -4.06 2.34 -15.62
C LEU A 124 -3.97 2.35 -17.16
N PRO A 125 -3.76 3.48 -17.86
CA PRO A 125 -3.59 3.45 -19.32
C PRO A 125 -2.44 2.55 -19.77
N HIS A 126 -1.33 2.58 -19.06
CA HIS A 126 -0.12 1.81 -19.37
C HIS A 126 -0.30 0.34 -19.01
N LEU A 127 -0.91 0.05 -17.85
CA LEU A 127 -1.21 -1.32 -17.43
C LEU A 127 -2.24 -2.00 -18.34
N ARG A 128 -3.20 -1.28 -18.90
CA ARG A 128 -4.09 -1.82 -19.94
C ARG A 128 -3.35 -2.19 -21.21
N ALA A 129 -2.40 -1.37 -21.62
CA ALA A 129 -1.60 -1.64 -22.83
C ALA A 129 -0.74 -2.90 -22.67
N SER A 130 -0.16 -3.13 -21.50
CA SER A 130 0.68 -4.28 -21.20
C SER A 130 -0.10 -5.50 -20.68
N LYS A 131 -1.40 -5.40 -20.40
CA LYS A 131 -2.19 -6.38 -19.64
C LYS A 131 -1.54 -6.70 -18.30
N GLY A 132 -1.12 -5.66 -17.61
CA GLY A 132 -0.22 -5.69 -16.47
C GLY A 132 -0.87 -6.01 -15.13
N ARG A 133 -0.12 -5.72 -14.06
CA ARG A 133 -0.49 -5.99 -12.67
C ARG A 133 -0.61 -4.69 -11.87
N LEU A 134 -1.68 -4.59 -11.09
CA LEU A 134 -1.86 -3.53 -10.11
C LEU A 134 -1.93 -4.15 -8.71
N ILE A 135 -0.94 -3.86 -7.88
CA ILE A 135 -0.97 -4.22 -6.46
C ILE A 135 -1.11 -2.94 -5.66
N VAL A 136 -2.11 -2.90 -4.77
CA VAL A 136 -2.38 -1.76 -3.91
C VAL A 136 -2.30 -2.21 -2.47
N THR A 137 -1.40 -1.62 -1.70
CA THR A 137 -1.27 -1.93 -0.28
C THR A 137 -2.19 -1.05 0.54
N THR A 138 -3.15 -1.69 1.15
CA THR A 138 -4.07 -1.09 2.12
C THR A 138 -3.64 -1.43 3.55
N SER A 139 -4.42 -2.19 4.26
CA SER A 139 -4.17 -2.69 5.62
C SER A 139 -5.33 -3.58 6.05
N ALA A 140 -5.13 -4.46 7.01
CA ALA A 140 -6.22 -5.09 7.76
C ALA A 140 -7.17 -4.01 8.37
N ASN A 141 -6.63 -2.82 8.70
CA ASN A 141 -7.42 -1.66 9.12
C ASN A 141 -8.22 -0.98 7.98
N GLY A 142 -8.09 -1.42 6.75
CA GLY A 142 -8.97 -1.03 5.65
C GLY A 142 -10.28 -1.82 5.62
N LEU A 143 -10.37 -2.89 6.41
CA LEU A 143 -11.54 -3.75 6.53
C LEU A 143 -12.17 -3.72 7.92
N VAL A 144 -11.33 -3.57 8.96
CA VAL A 144 -11.76 -3.48 10.35
C VAL A 144 -11.15 -2.22 10.97
N GLY A 145 -11.99 -1.31 11.47
CA GLY A 145 -11.52 -0.11 12.17
C GLY A 145 -10.94 -0.48 13.54
N ALA A 146 -9.63 -0.42 13.70
CA ALA A 146 -9.01 -0.58 15.00
C ALA A 146 -9.14 0.73 15.80
N PRO A 147 -9.44 0.66 17.12
CA PRO A 147 -9.51 1.84 17.98
C PRO A 147 -8.24 2.70 17.89
N TYR A 148 -8.39 4.00 18.04
CA TYR A 148 -7.32 5.01 17.95
C TYR A 148 -6.60 5.11 16.59
N ASN A 149 -7.13 4.48 15.56
CA ASN A 149 -6.64 4.58 14.18
C ASN A 149 -7.67 5.26 13.25
N ASP A 150 -8.52 6.13 13.77
CA ASP A 150 -9.73 6.58 13.07
C ASP A 150 -9.43 7.19 11.69
N ALA A 151 -8.48 8.14 11.60
CA ALA A 151 -8.11 8.75 10.33
C ALA A 151 -7.40 7.75 9.39
N TYR A 152 -6.53 6.91 9.95
CA TYR A 152 -5.83 5.88 9.17
C TYR A 152 -6.80 4.83 8.62
N ALA A 153 -7.67 4.28 9.48
CA ALA A 153 -8.69 3.32 9.07
C ALA A 153 -9.59 3.93 7.99
N ALA A 154 -10.13 5.15 8.20
CA ALA A 154 -10.95 5.83 7.20
C ALA A 154 -10.25 5.93 5.84
N SER A 155 -8.95 6.29 5.81
CA SER A 155 -8.18 6.39 4.57
C SER A 155 -7.99 5.04 3.86
N LYS A 156 -7.78 3.97 4.63
CA LYS A 156 -7.59 2.62 4.09
C LYS A 156 -8.91 2.00 3.63
N PHE A 157 -10.02 2.23 4.35
CA PHE A 157 -11.37 1.86 3.89
C PHE A 157 -11.74 2.56 2.57
N ALA A 158 -11.42 3.84 2.43
CA ALA A 158 -11.66 4.57 1.19
C ALA A 158 -10.89 3.95 0.01
N LEU A 159 -9.63 3.58 0.23
CA LEU A 159 -8.79 2.95 -0.80
C LEU A 159 -9.29 1.53 -1.13
N GLU A 160 -9.68 0.73 -0.13
CA GLU A 160 -10.32 -0.58 -0.31
C GLU A 160 -11.53 -0.48 -1.24
N GLY A 161 -12.51 0.35 -0.88
CA GLY A 161 -13.74 0.46 -1.66
C GLY A 161 -13.50 0.94 -3.09
N ALA A 162 -12.56 1.88 -3.30
CA ALA A 162 -12.21 2.36 -4.62
C ALA A 162 -11.57 1.27 -5.49
N VAL A 163 -10.65 0.48 -4.92
CA VAL A 163 -9.94 -0.58 -5.68
C VAL A 163 -10.84 -1.80 -5.90
N GLU A 164 -11.63 -2.19 -4.90
CA GLU A 164 -12.60 -3.27 -5.03
C GLU A 164 -13.61 -3.01 -6.16
N SER A 165 -14.15 -1.80 -6.22
CA SER A 165 -15.04 -1.37 -7.31
C SER A 165 -14.36 -1.32 -8.68
N LEU A 166 -13.08 -0.93 -8.71
CA LEU A 166 -12.29 -0.79 -9.94
C LEU A 166 -11.89 -2.14 -10.55
N ALA A 167 -11.54 -3.11 -9.70
CA ALA A 167 -10.89 -4.36 -10.10
C ALA A 167 -11.66 -5.15 -11.19
N PRO A 168 -12.97 -5.42 -11.07
CA PRO A 168 -13.71 -6.15 -12.10
C PRO A 168 -13.80 -5.38 -13.43
N VAL A 169 -13.83 -4.04 -13.38
CA VAL A 169 -13.88 -3.21 -14.58
C VAL A 169 -12.58 -3.31 -15.38
N VAL A 170 -11.43 -3.17 -14.71
CA VAL A 170 -10.12 -3.16 -15.39
C VAL A 170 -9.66 -4.56 -15.81
N ALA A 171 -10.19 -5.60 -15.18
CA ALA A 171 -9.94 -6.99 -15.56
C ALA A 171 -10.39 -7.29 -17.00
N ARG A 172 -11.46 -6.66 -17.49
CA ARG A 172 -11.90 -6.76 -18.90
C ARG A 172 -10.82 -6.33 -19.89
N TYR A 173 -9.92 -5.47 -19.44
CA TYR A 173 -8.83 -4.95 -20.27
C TYR A 173 -7.50 -5.64 -19.95
N GLY A 174 -7.56 -6.77 -19.23
CA GLY A 174 -6.41 -7.60 -18.92
C GLY A 174 -5.59 -7.16 -17.70
N VAL A 175 -6.00 -6.10 -16.99
CA VAL A 175 -5.30 -5.66 -15.77
C VAL A 175 -5.73 -6.54 -14.60
N ARG A 176 -4.77 -7.23 -13.97
CA ARG A 176 -5.02 -8.01 -12.75
C ARG A 176 -4.72 -7.16 -11.52
N THR A 177 -5.68 -7.08 -10.62
CA THR A 177 -5.59 -6.24 -9.42
C THR A 177 -5.58 -7.11 -8.16
N THR A 178 -4.68 -6.78 -7.22
CA THR A 178 -4.67 -7.36 -5.88
C THR A 178 -4.57 -6.25 -4.84
N ILE A 179 -5.43 -6.32 -3.84
CA ILE A 179 -5.38 -5.51 -2.63
C ILE A 179 -4.60 -6.30 -1.59
N VAL A 180 -3.49 -5.74 -1.12
CA VAL A 180 -2.66 -6.34 -0.08
C VAL A 180 -3.00 -5.70 1.26
N GLU A 181 -3.32 -6.53 2.24
CA GLU A 181 -3.85 -6.14 3.54
C GLU A 181 -2.91 -6.61 4.68
N PRO A 182 -1.80 -5.89 4.92
CA PRO A 182 -0.89 -6.24 6.00
C PRO A 182 -1.53 -6.03 7.36
N GLY A 183 -1.12 -6.88 8.33
CA GLY A 183 -1.22 -6.60 9.75
C GLY A 183 -0.05 -5.75 10.25
N PRO A 184 0.32 -5.86 11.54
CA PRO A 184 1.53 -5.25 12.08
C PRO A 184 2.77 -5.85 11.39
N VAL A 185 3.59 -5.00 10.77
CA VAL A 185 4.87 -5.38 10.13
C VAL A 185 5.99 -4.62 10.82
N ALA A 186 7.11 -5.30 11.12
CA ALA A 186 8.29 -4.74 11.77
C ALA A 186 8.95 -3.68 10.88
N THR A 187 8.42 -2.47 10.91
CA THR A 187 8.91 -1.33 10.15
C THR A 187 9.10 -0.13 11.08
N GLU A 188 9.82 0.87 10.62
CA GLU A 188 9.99 2.13 11.37
C GLU A 188 8.66 2.86 11.67
N VAL A 189 7.58 2.52 10.94
CA VAL A 189 6.23 3.03 11.25
C VAL A 189 5.79 2.63 12.65
N MET A 190 6.30 1.51 13.16
CA MET A 190 6.02 1.00 14.50
C MET A 190 6.95 1.58 15.58
N ALA A 191 7.87 2.50 15.24
CA ALA A 191 8.76 3.12 16.20
C ALA A 191 8.06 4.25 16.99
N PRO A 192 8.09 4.23 18.35
CA PRO A 192 7.40 5.19 19.22
C PRO A 192 7.68 6.66 18.87
N ARG A 193 8.93 7.01 18.66
CA ARG A 193 9.39 8.38 18.39
C ARG A 193 8.83 9.03 17.12
N ARG A 194 8.26 8.25 16.20
CA ARG A 194 7.69 8.77 14.97
C ARG A 194 6.32 9.41 15.20
N PHE A 195 5.57 8.89 16.14
CA PHE A 195 4.23 9.40 16.49
C PHE A 195 4.30 10.68 17.34
N GLU A 196 5.34 10.84 18.16
CA GLU A 196 5.56 12.05 18.96
C GLU A 196 5.78 13.32 18.12
N LYS A 197 6.28 13.18 16.88
CA LYS A 197 6.53 14.30 15.95
C LYS A 197 5.32 14.73 15.13
N LEU A 198 4.27 13.91 15.09
CA LEU A 198 3.09 14.13 14.26
C LEU A 198 1.90 14.61 15.12
N LEU A 199 2.11 15.69 15.89
CA LEU A 199 1.07 16.34 16.69
C LEU A 199 0.00 16.98 15.79
N LEU A 200 -0.80 16.13 15.16
CA LEU A 200 -2.05 16.52 14.49
C LEU A 200 -3.24 16.42 15.46
N HIS A 201 -2.97 16.61 16.76
CA HIS A 201 -3.94 16.52 17.84
C HIS A 201 -4.36 17.90 18.33
N ASP A 202 -5.65 18.08 18.52
CA ASP A 202 -6.18 19.12 19.40
C ASP A 202 -5.90 18.71 20.85
N ALA A 203 -5.16 19.56 21.56
CA ALA A 203 -4.77 19.49 22.96
C ALA A 203 -5.23 18.24 23.75
N VAL A 204 -4.35 17.26 23.88
CA VAL A 204 -4.56 16.02 24.65
C VAL A 204 -4.74 16.29 26.15
N GLU A 205 -4.38 17.51 26.63
CA GLU A 205 -4.36 17.86 28.07
C GLU A 205 -5.68 17.64 28.82
N ASN A 206 -6.82 17.60 28.11
CA ASN A 206 -8.14 17.35 28.70
C ASN A 206 -8.90 16.17 28.07
N SER A 207 -8.24 15.31 27.31
CA SER A 207 -8.89 14.13 26.71
C SER A 207 -9.27 13.12 27.79
N PRO A 208 -10.52 12.62 27.83
CA PRO A 208 -10.91 11.52 28.73
C PRO A 208 -10.34 10.17 28.29
N TYR A 209 -9.70 10.11 27.12
CA TYR A 209 -9.18 8.89 26.53
C TYR A 209 -7.73 8.66 26.99
N PRO A 210 -7.32 7.39 27.20
CA PRO A 210 -5.92 7.07 27.41
C PRO A 210 -5.06 7.46 26.21
N GLU A 211 -3.75 7.62 26.46
CA GLU A 211 -2.79 7.91 25.41
C GLU A 211 -2.86 6.85 24.30
N PRO A 212 -3.07 7.28 23.04
CA PRO A 212 -3.23 6.35 21.91
C PRO A 212 -2.04 5.41 21.73
N TRP A 213 -0.83 5.87 22.09
CA TRP A 213 0.37 5.06 22.01
C TRP A 213 0.40 3.91 23.04
N ASP A 214 -0.05 4.14 24.26
CA ASP A 214 -0.12 3.09 25.28
C ASP A 214 -1.09 1.99 24.88
N PHE A 215 -2.20 2.38 24.25
CA PHE A 215 -3.16 1.42 23.70
C PHE A 215 -2.52 0.60 22.57
N LEU A 216 -1.91 1.27 21.58
CA LEU A 216 -1.29 0.62 20.42
C LEU A 216 -0.15 -0.31 20.85
N SER A 217 0.69 0.11 21.80
CA SER A 217 1.80 -0.70 22.32
C SER A 217 1.30 -1.99 22.97
N ARG A 218 0.19 -1.92 23.71
CA ARG A 218 -0.47 -3.11 24.28
C ARG A 218 -1.03 -4.03 23.21
N VAL A 219 -1.69 -3.46 22.17
CA VAL A 219 -2.22 -4.25 21.06
C VAL A 219 -1.09 -4.96 20.34
N ILE A 220 -0.01 -4.25 19.99
CA ILE A 220 1.16 -4.83 19.33
C ILE A 220 1.80 -5.92 20.19
N GLY A 221 1.97 -5.67 21.49
CA GLY A 221 2.54 -6.66 22.42
C GLY A 221 1.68 -7.93 22.56
N ASN A 222 0.37 -7.83 22.33
CA ASN A 222 -0.58 -8.94 22.47
C ASN A 222 -0.90 -9.65 21.14
N THR A 223 -0.39 -9.20 19.99
CA THR A 223 -0.76 -9.78 18.68
C THR A 223 -0.07 -11.09 18.34
N GLY A 224 0.69 -11.68 19.26
CA GLY A 224 1.37 -12.97 19.02
C GLY A 224 2.51 -12.92 18.00
N GLY A 225 2.84 -11.74 17.49
CA GLY A 225 3.96 -11.54 16.59
C GLY A 225 3.72 -10.42 15.58
N VAL A 226 4.73 -9.62 15.39
CA VAL A 226 4.82 -8.65 14.31
C VAL A 226 5.47 -9.37 13.13
N GLN A 227 4.90 -9.30 11.94
CA GLN A 227 5.46 -9.91 10.75
C GLN A 227 6.83 -9.29 10.42
N ALA A 228 7.82 -10.10 10.11
CA ALA A 228 9.11 -9.62 9.64
C ALA A 228 8.95 -8.93 8.27
N VAL A 229 9.60 -7.78 8.09
CA VAL A 229 9.46 -6.99 6.85
C VAL A 229 10.01 -7.74 5.64
N GLU A 230 11.00 -8.58 5.84
CA GLU A 230 11.65 -9.43 4.83
C GLU A 230 10.71 -10.47 4.22
N GLU A 231 9.65 -10.85 4.92
CA GLU A 231 8.65 -11.81 4.43
C GLU A 231 7.73 -11.21 3.37
N VAL A 232 7.62 -9.88 3.30
CA VAL A 232 6.64 -9.21 2.43
C VAL A 232 7.09 -9.21 0.96
N GLY A 233 8.36 -8.98 0.69
CA GLY A 233 8.89 -8.96 -0.69
C GLY A 233 8.59 -10.25 -1.47
N PRO A 234 8.95 -11.42 -0.95
CA PRO A 234 8.64 -12.71 -1.60
C PRO A 234 7.14 -12.93 -1.86
N GLN A 235 6.26 -12.50 -0.94
CA GLN A 235 4.81 -12.60 -1.11
C GLN A 235 4.30 -11.73 -2.26
N ILE A 236 4.80 -10.48 -2.36
CA ILE A 236 4.45 -9.59 -3.47
C ILE A 236 4.95 -10.15 -4.81
N LEU A 237 6.15 -10.73 -4.85
CA LEU A 237 6.69 -11.35 -6.06
C LEU A 237 5.85 -12.56 -6.49
N ASP A 238 5.39 -13.38 -5.56
CA ASP A 238 4.48 -14.48 -5.84
C ASP A 238 3.15 -13.97 -6.44
N LEU A 239 2.56 -12.90 -5.89
CA LEU A 239 1.35 -12.28 -6.44
C LEU A 239 1.57 -11.71 -7.86
N LEU A 240 2.73 -11.10 -8.11
CA LEU A 240 3.10 -10.60 -9.45
C LEU A 240 3.29 -11.73 -10.47
N ALA A 241 3.69 -12.90 -10.03
CA ALA A 241 3.94 -14.07 -10.89
C ALA A 241 2.67 -14.87 -11.21
N ARG A 242 1.64 -14.82 -10.37
CA ARG A 242 0.41 -15.61 -10.55
C ARG A 242 -0.39 -15.15 -11.77
N ASP A 243 -0.90 -16.09 -12.57
CA ASP A 243 -1.82 -15.77 -13.67
C ASP A 243 -3.15 -15.21 -13.16
N ASN A 244 -3.68 -15.80 -12.09
CA ASN A 244 -4.92 -15.38 -11.45
C ASN A 244 -4.67 -15.10 -9.95
N PRO A 245 -4.12 -13.93 -9.60
CA PRO A 245 -3.93 -13.56 -8.21
C PRO A 245 -5.31 -13.29 -7.56
N PRO A 246 -5.43 -13.54 -6.24
CA PRO A 246 -6.65 -13.19 -5.52
C PRO A 246 -6.86 -11.67 -5.51
N LEU A 247 -8.11 -11.22 -5.43
CA LEU A 247 -8.40 -9.80 -5.24
C LEU A 247 -7.86 -9.29 -3.89
N ARG A 248 -8.00 -10.10 -2.82
CA ARG A 248 -7.56 -9.76 -1.46
C ARG A 248 -6.48 -10.72 -0.98
N PHE A 249 -5.45 -10.15 -0.34
CA PHE A 249 -4.33 -10.92 0.18
C PHE A 249 -3.86 -10.36 1.52
N GLN A 250 -4.10 -11.11 2.60
CA GLN A 250 -3.58 -10.81 3.92
C GLN A 250 -2.19 -11.41 4.07
N THR A 251 -1.20 -10.57 4.42
CA THR A 251 0.22 -10.97 4.42
C THR A 251 0.61 -11.90 5.56
N ALA A 252 -0.16 -11.92 6.65
CA ALA A 252 0.12 -12.71 7.84
C ALA A 252 -1.15 -13.36 8.42
N GLN A 253 -0.97 -14.43 9.20
CA GLN A 253 -2.08 -15.10 9.86
C GLN A 253 -2.84 -14.16 10.80
N TRP A 254 -2.12 -13.31 11.53
CA TRP A 254 -2.75 -12.30 12.36
C TRP A 254 -3.74 -11.42 11.58
N ALA A 255 -3.34 -10.96 10.39
CA ALA A 255 -4.22 -10.13 9.57
C ALA A 255 -5.48 -10.89 9.13
N ARG A 256 -5.33 -12.17 8.76
CA ARG A 256 -6.47 -13.05 8.44
C ARG A 256 -7.43 -13.19 9.61
N ASP A 257 -6.91 -13.49 10.79
CA ASP A 257 -7.72 -13.67 12.00
C ASP A 257 -8.43 -12.38 12.41
N PHE A 258 -7.76 -11.24 12.25
CA PHE A 258 -8.31 -9.92 12.56
C PHE A 258 -9.49 -9.54 11.65
N VAL A 259 -9.42 -9.82 10.36
CA VAL A 259 -10.47 -9.48 9.40
C VAL A 259 -11.55 -10.58 9.27
N ALA A 260 -11.25 -11.81 9.67
CA ALA A 260 -12.14 -12.96 9.51
C ALA A 260 -13.56 -12.76 10.09
N PRO A 261 -13.76 -12.17 11.27
CA PRO A 261 -15.11 -11.94 11.80
C PRO A 261 -16.00 -11.12 10.87
N LYS A 262 -15.40 -10.21 10.08
CA LYS A 262 -16.12 -9.37 9.12
C LYS A 262 -16.22 -9.98 7.73
N LEU A 263 -15.22 -10.76 7.32
CA LEU A 263 -15.09 -11.29 5.95
C LEU A 263 -15.20 -12.82 5.87
N SER A 264 -15.65 -13.51 6.91
CA SER A 264 -15.69 -14.98 6.96
C SER A 264 -16.39 -15.67 5.78
N ALA A 265 -17.27 -14.96 5.07
CA ALA A 265 -17.96 -15.47 3.89
C ALA A 265 -17.19 -15.30 2.58
N ASP A 266 -16.21 -14.37 2.53
CA ASP A 266 -15.49 -13.99 1.30
C ASP A 266 -14.11 -13.39 1.62
N LEU A 267 -13.27 -14.14 2.30
CA LEU A 267 -11.98 -13.66 2.80
C LEU A 267 -11.01 -13.26 1.67
N ASP A 268 -11.07 -13.93 0.53
CA ASP A 268 -10.26 -13.64 -0.66
C ASP A 268 -10.89 -12.63 -1.63
N GLY A 269 -12.13 -12.18 -1.35
CA GLY A 269 -12.89 -11.24 -2.17
C GLY A 269 -13.45 -11.82 -3.46
N LYS A 270 -13.38 -13.13 -3.66
CA LYS A 270 -13.80 -13.79 -4.90
C LYS A 270 -15.30 -13.66 -5.15
N LYS A 271 -16.13 -13.88 -4.13
CA LYS A 271 -17.60 -13.81 -4.27
C LYS A 271 -18.08 -12.40 -4.56
N VAL A 272 -17.52 -11.39 -3.88
CA VAL A 272 -17.85 -9.97 -4.14
C VAL A 272 -17.38 -9.57 -5.54
N TYR A 273 -16.21 -10.04 -5.96
CA TYR A 273 -15.70 -9.81 -7.30
C TYR A 273 -16.63 -10.39 -8.38
N GLU A 274 -16.99 -11.67 -8.27
CA GLU A 274 -17.91 -12.37 -9.20
C GLU A 274 -19.31 -11.71 -9.23
N ALA A 275 -19.84 -11.34 -8.06
CA ALA A 275 -21.10 -10.61 -7.98
C ALA A 275 -21.04 -9.24 -8.67
N SER A 276 -19.90 -8.54 -8.56
CA SER A 276 -19.68 -7.25 -9.23
C SER A 276 -19.57 -7.41 -10.74
N GLU A 277 -18.90 -8.45 -11.22
CA GLU A 277 -18.86 -8.78 -12.66
C GLU A 277 -20.27 -9.07 -13.19
N ALA A 278 -21.05 -9.85 -12.47
CA ALA A 278 -22.45 -10.14 -12.83
C ALA A 278 -23.31 -8.88 -12.86
N TYR A 279 -23.17 -8.00 -11.87
CA TYR A 279 -23.92 -6.73 -11.77
C TYR A 279 -23.67 -5.81 -12.97
N ILE A 280 -22.46 -5.74 -13.48
CA ILE A 280 -22.11 -4.92 -14.66
C ILE A 280 -22.22 -5.68 -15.99
N GLY A 281 -22.88 -6.86 -15.99
CA GLY A 281 -23.16 -7.65 -17.19
C GLY A 281 -21.91 -8.33 -17.77
N LEU A 282 -20.97 -8.73 -16.92
CA LEU A 282 -19.71 -9.36 -17.30
C LEU A 282 -19.65 -10.85 -17.03
N ALA A 283 -20.59 -11.39 -16.28
CA ALA A 283 -20.71 -12.82 -16.10
C ALA A 283 -21.10 -13.46 -17.44
N GLY A 284 -20.12 -14.01 -18.12
CA GLY A 284 -20.23 -14.74 -19.37
C GLY A 284 -19.65 -16.12 -19.24
#